data_a0ddea69037cb7ba441a9981e9a11c93
#
_entry.id   a0ddea69037cb7ba441a9981e9a11c93
#
_cell.length_a   1.000
_cell.length_b   1.000
_cell.length_c   1.000
_cell.angle_alpha   90.00
_cell.angle_beta   90.00
_cell.angle_gamma   90.00
#
_symmetry.space_group_name_H-M   'P 1'
#
loop_
_entity.id
_entity.type
_entity.pdbx_description
1 polymer ?
#
loop_
_entity_poly.entity_id
_entity_poly.type
_entity_poly.pdbx_seq_one_letter_code
_entity_poly.pdbx_strand_id
1 'polypeptide(L)'
;EASEVIGQYSENLGIAYQIRDDLSDLGEDGETNDLEGLRPTLLLAVAHEKAKAEQKEQLAQVWCRQLPEGVTFEQVEQWYHDLKAVKRAEDLQLTYKELAIRALTDLENANLKGLLRRVIGKLFNDTEIKGWCSEVQQVSELEKVRQRKADPAEVAQA
;
A
#
# COMPACT_ATOMS: atom_id res chain seq x y z
N GLU A 1 9.35 -19.34 -11.37
CA GLU A 1 8.08 -18.73 -11.85
C GLU A 1 7.19 -18.30 -10.67
N ALA A 2 6.62 -19.22 -9.83
CA ALA A 2 5.80 -18.82 -8.68
C ALA A 2 6.56 -17.95 -7.65
N SER A 3 7.82 -18.27 -7.37
CA SER A 3 8.69 -17.50 -6.47
C SER A 3 8.95 -16.08 -6.98
N GLU A 4 9.08 -15.91 -8.26
CA GLU A 4 9.27 -14.62 -8.92
C GLU A 4 8.00 -13.75 -8.82
N VAL A 5 6.84 -14.33 -9.08
CA VAL A 5 5.53 -13.67 -8.91
C VAL A 5 5.33 -13.20 -7.47
N ILE A 6 5.62 -14.07 -6.49
CA ILE A 6 5.54 -13.72 -5.06
C ILE A 6 6.56 -12.65 -4.69
N GLY A 7 7.76 -12.70 -5.28
CA GLY A 7 8.79 -11.68 -5.09
C GLY A 7 8.30 -10.29 -5.56
N GLN A 8 7.82 -10.20 -6.79
CA GLN A 8 7.27 -8.94 -7.36
C GLN A 8 6.06 -8.43 -6.56
N TYR A 9 5.15 -9.34 -6.18
CA TYR A 9 4.02 -8.99 -5.32
C TYR A 9 4.47 -8.39 -4.00
N SER A 10 5.40 -9.05 -3.30
CA SER A 10 5.86 -8.64 -1.98
C SER A 10 6.62 -7.32 -2.02
N GLU A 11 7.45 -7.10 -3.04
CA GLU A 11 8.17 -5.84 -3.25
C GLU A 11 7.21 -4.68 -3.46
N ASN A 12 6.29 -4.80 -4.42
CA ASN A 12 5.33 -3.74 -4.72
C ASN A 12 4.39 -3.46 -3.53
N LEU A 13 3.93 -4.52 -2.84
CA LEU A 13 3.10 -4.38 -1.66
C LEU A 13 3.84 -3.68 -0.52
N GLY A 14 5.10 -4.05 -0.29
CA GLY A 14 5.96 -3.44 0.74
C GLY A 14 6.17 -1.95 0.50
N ILE A 15 6.44 -1.55 -0.76
CA ILE A 15 6.57 -0.13 -1.14
C ILE A 15 5.24 0.61 -0.90
N ALA A 16 4.12 0.07 -1.37
CA ALA A 16 2.81 0.70 -1.17
C ALA A 16 2.46 0.84 0.33
N TYR A 17 2.83 -0.14 1.14
CA TYR A 17 2.61 -0.12 2.58
C TYR A 17 3.45 0.97 3.26
N GLN A 18 4.74 1.07 2.92
CA GLN A 18 5.63 2.11 3.46
C GLN A 18 5.13 3.52 3.12
N ILE A 19 4.69 3.72 1.86
CA ILE A 19 4.11 5.02 1.45
C ILE A 19 2.84 5.33 2.27
N ARG A 20 2.01 4.32 2.54
CA ARG A 20 0.82 4.51 3.39
C ARG A 20 1.21 4.96 4.81
N ASP A 21 2.23 4.35 5.38
CA ASP A 21 2.70 4.72 6.72
C ASP A 21 3.24 6.16 6.71
N ASP A 22 4.07 6.54 5.73
CA ASP A 22 4.54 7.93 5.56
C ASP A 22 3.39 8.96 5.42
N LEU A 23 2.27 8.57 4.77
CA LEU A 23 1.09 9.42 4.63
C LEU A 23 0.26 9.49 5.91
N SER A 24 0.16 8.40 6.67
CA SER A 24 -0.61 8.37 7.92
C SER A 24 0.04 9.18 9.03
N ASP A 25 1.35 9.34 9.00
CA ASP A 25 2.11 10.13 9.99
C ASP A 25 1.92 11.65 9.84
N LEU A 26 1.27 12.11 8.75
CA LEU A 26 0.84 13.51 8.60
C LEU A 26 -0.50 13.83 9.31
N GLY A 27 -1.18 12.85 9.89
CA GLY A 27 -2.47 13.05 10.56
C GLY A 27 -2.32 13.44 12.04
N GLU A 28 -3.31 14.16 12.57
CA GLU A 28 -3.36 14.61 13.96
C GLU A 28 -3.39 13.47 15.00
N ASP A 29 -3.62 12.21 14.57
CA ASP A 29 -3.77 11.04 15.44
C ASP A 29 -2.50 10.18 15.57
N GLY A 30 -1.37 10.58 14.96
CA GLY A 30 -0.11 9.83 14.99
C GLY A 30 0.63 9.99 16.34
N GLU A 31 0.78 8.90 17.10
CA GLU A 31 1.60 8.88 18.33
C GLU A 31 3.09 9.17 18.05
N THR A 32 3.54 9.10 16.79
CA THR A 32 4.91 9.41 16.35
C THR A 32 4.86 10.16 15.03
N ASN A 33 5.03 11.48 15.09
CA ASN A 33 5.19 12.30 13.90
C ASN A 33 6.63 12.14 13.36
N ASP A 34 6.78 11.47 12.21
CA ASP A 34 8.08 11.27 11.56
C ASP A 34 8.79 12.58 11.24
N LEU A 35 8.02 13.66 11.02
CA LEU A 35 8.57 15.00 10.81
C LEU A 35 9.20 15.56 12.08
N GLU A 36 8.57 15.41 13.26
CA GLU A 36 9.15 15.81 14.53
C GLU A 36 10.40 14.99 14.88
N GLY A 37 10.41 13.72 14.50
CA GLY A 37 11.57 12.85 14.57
C GLY A 37 12.66 13.15 13.53
N LEU A 38 12.43 14.10 12.62
CA LEU A 38 13.30 14.40 11.46
C LEU A 38 13.71 13.15 10.70
N ARG A 39 12.74 12.25 10.44
CA ARG A 39 12.98 11.02 9.69
C ARG A 39 12.86 11.29 8.19
N PRO A 40 13.78 10.76 7.37
CA PRO A 40 13.65 10.82 5.93
C PRO A 40 12.42 10.01 5.46
N THR A 41 11.45 10.70 4.85
CA THR A 41 10.23 10.10 4.30
C THR A 41 10.15 10.32 2.79
N LEU A 42 9.26 9.59 2.12
CA LEU A 42 8.96 9.84 0.71
C LEU A 42 8.45 11.27 0.48
N LEU A 43 7.66 11.81 1.40
CA LEU A 43 7.13 13.17 1.32
C LEU A 43 8.25 14.20 1.28
N LEU A 44 9.25 14.05 2.15
CA LEU A 44 10.42 14.91 2.17
C LEU A 44 11.23 14.81 0.86
N ALA A 45 11.42 13.60 0.34
CA ALA A 45 12.15 13.38 -0.92
C ALA A 45 11.44 14.05 -2.11
N VAL A 46 10.11 13.86 -2.23
CA VAL A 46 9.30 14.45 -3.29
C VAL A 46 9.24 15.98 -3.16
N ALA A 47 9.09 16.50 -1.94
CA ALA A 47 9.11 17.94 -1.69
C ALA A 47 10.46 18.54 -2.09
N HIS A 48 11.56 17.93 -1.67
CA HIS A 48 12.91 18.38 -2.04
C HIS A 48 13.15 18.36 -3.56
N GLU A 49 12.67 17.35 -4.28
CA GLU A 49 12.79 17.27 -5.73
C GLU A 49 12.11 18.48 -6.41
N LYS A 50 10.93 18.88 -5.92
CA LYS A 50 10.11 19.95 -6.49
C LYS A 50 10.47 21.35 -6.00
N ALA A 51 11.08 21.45 -4.83
CA ALA A 51 11.48 22.72 -4.24
C ALA A 51 12.58 23.44 -5.04
N LYS A 52 12.65 24.75 -4.90
CA LYS A 52 13.61 25.62 -5.59
C LYS A 52 14.29 26.55 -4.59
N ALA A 53 15.48 27.00 -4.97
CA ALA A 53 16.26 27.97 -4.24
C ALA A 53 16.38 27.63 -2.73
N GLU A 54 16.16 28.62 -1.87
CA GLU A 54 16.29 28.51 -0.42
C GLU A 54 15.45 27.37 0.19
N GLN A 55 14.21 27.19 -0.26
CA GLN A 55 13.34 26.12 0.23
C GLN A 55 13.94 24.73 -0.01
N LYS A 56 14.64 24.54 -1.13
CA LYS A 56 15.32 23.28 -1.42
C LYS A 56 16.48 23.03 -0.45
N GLU A 57 17.25 24.06 -0.13
CA GLU A 57 18.35 23.98 0.84
C GLU A 57 17.82 23.69 2.25
N GLN A 58 16.71 24.31 2.63
CA GLN A 58 16.05 24.05 3.91
C GLN A 58 15.54 22.62 4.03
N LEU A 59 14.89 22.08 2.98
CA LEU A 59 14.46 20.67 2.95
C LEU A 59 15.66 19.70 2.97
N ALA A 60 16.80 20.07 2.37
CA ALA A 60 18.04 19.28 2.46
C ALA A 60 18.58 19.24 3.90
N GLN A 61 18.45 20.32 4.67
CA GLN A 61 18.81 20.31 6.10
C GLN A 61 17.88 19.38 6.90
N VAL A 62 16.58 19.42 6.65
CA VAL A 62 15.61 18.47 7.25
C VAL A 62 15.99 17.04 6.93
N TRP A 63 16.38 16.74 5.70
CA TRP A 63 16.89 15.42 5.30
C TRP A 63 18.11 15.00 6.12
N CYS A 64 18.99 15.96 6.44
CA CYS A 64 20.15 15.76 7.31
C CYS A 64 19.81 15.76 8.80
N ARG A 65 18.52 15.67 9.17
CA ARG A 65 18.02 15.70 10.55
C ARG A 65 18.32 17.00 11.30
N GLN A 66 18.27 18.11 10.60
CA GLN A 66 18.46 19.44 11.15
C GLN A 66 17.29 20.33 10.75
N LEU A 67 16.57 20.86 11.74
CA LEU A 67 15.53 21.85 11.45
C LEU A 67 16.22 23.20 11.15
N PRO A 68 15.94 23.81 9.97
CA PRO A 68 16.54 25.10 9.62
C PRO A 68 16.16 26.20 10.60
N GLU A 69 17.05 27.17 10.82
CA GLU A 69 16.76 28.30 11.70
C GLU A 69 15.54 29.10 11.21
N GLY A 70 14.60 29.35 12.09
CA GLY A 70 13.35 30.08 11.79
C GLY A 70 12.30 29.28 11.05
N VAL A 71 12.51 28.00 10.77
CA VAL A 71 11.55 27.08 10.17
C VAL A 71 10.90 26.23 11.25
N THR A 72 9.58 26.07 11.21
CA THR A 72 8.82 25.19 12.12
C THR A 72 8.41 23.89 11.40
N PHE A 73 8.03 22.88 12.17
CA PHE A 73 7.52 21.61 11.59
C PHE A 73 6.25 21.82 10.78
N GLU A 74 5.36 22.69 11.24
CA GLU A 74 4.14 23.05 10.54
C GLU A 74 4.42 23.70 9.17
N GLN A 75 5.51 24.51 9.09
CA GLN A 75 5.94 25.05 7.79
C GLN A 75 6.44 23.98 6.83
N VAL A 76 7.18 23.02 7.33
CA VAL A 76 7.64 21.89 6.49
C VAL A 76 6.46 21.05 6.02
N GLU A 77 5.48 20.78 6.88
CA GLU A 77 4.25 20.10 6.51
C GLU A 77 3.46 20.89 5.47
N GLN A 78 3.32 22.21 5.63
CA GLN A 78 2.70 23.07 4.64
C GLN A 78 3.41 22.98 3.27
N TRP A 79 4.74 22.90 3.26
CA TRP A 79 5.51 22.70 2.02
C TRP A 79 5.20 21.37 1.33
N TYR A 80 4.93 20.30 2.08
CA TYR A 80 4.50 19.02 1.49
C TYR A 80 3.19 19.19 0.69
N HIS A 81 2.26 19.99 1.20
CA HIS A 81 1.01 20.30 0.49
C HIS A 81 1.23 21.22 -0.70
N ASP A 82 1.93 22.34 -0.51
CA ASP A 82 2.17 23.35 -1.54
C ASP A 82 2.95 22.78 -2.74
N LEU A 83 3.93 21.94 -2.46
CA LEU A 83 4.73 21.23 -3.47
C LEU A 83 4.03 19.98 -4.02
N LYS A 84 2.81 19.69 -3.57
CA LYS A 84 2.01 18.52 -3.97
C LYS A 84 2.75 17.19 -3.71
N ALA A 85 3.55 17.12 -2.66
CA ALA A 85 4.26 15.92 -2.27
C ALA A 85 3.28 14.86 -1.77
N VAL A 86 2.28 15.24 -0.97
CA VAL A 86 1.20 14.37 -0.49
C VAL A 86 0.46 13.74 -1.66
N LYS A 87 -0.01 14.55 -2.62
CA LYS A 87 -0.71 14.06 -3.80
C LYS A 87 0.14 13.08 -4.62
N ARG A 88 1.43 13.38 -4.78
CA ARG A 88 2.36 12.49 -5.50
C ARG A 88 2.57 11.16 -4.76
N ALA A 89 2.65 11.18 -3.43
CA ALA A 89 2.76 9.97 -2.62
C ALA A 89 1.48 9.11 -2.72
N GLU A 90 0.30 9.71 -2.67
CA GLU A 90 -0.98 9.01 -2.90
C GLU A 90 -1.02 8.32 -4.28
N ASP A 91 -0.63 9.02 -5.34
CA ASP A 91 -0.59 8.47 -6.69
C ASP A 91 0.42 7.31 -6.82
N LEU A 92 1.57 7.41 -6.15
CA LEU A 92 2.56 6.33 -6.08
C LEU A 92 2.03 5.14 -5.29
N GLN A 93 1.38 5.36 -4.15
CA GLN A 93 0.76 4.29 -3.36
C GLN A 93 -0.23 3.49 -4.21
N LEU A 94 -1.12 4.17 -4.93
CA LEU A 94 -2.07 3.52 -5.83
C LEU A 94 -1.36 2.72 -6.92
N THR A 95 -0.32 3.29 -7.54
CA THR A 95 0.47 2.64 -8.58
C THR A 95 1.09 1.33 -8.08
N TYR A 96 1.76 1.36 -6.93
CA TYR A 96 2.40 0.16 -6.38
C TYR A 96 1.38 -0.86 -5.87
N LYS A 97 0.23 -0.43 -5.34
CA LYS A 97 -0.89 -1.33 -5.02
C LYS A 97 -1.39 -2.06 -6.27
N GLU A 98 -1.58 -1.36 -7.38
CA GLU A 98 -1.98 -1.96 -8.65
C GLU A 98 -0.92 -2.93 -9.20
N LEU A 99 0.37 -2.58 -9.12
CA LEU A 99 1.45 -3.46 -9.54
C LEU A 99 1.49 -4.75 -8.71
N ALA A 100 1.26 -4.69 -7.41
CA ALA A 100 1.12 -5.85 -6.56
C ALA A 100 -0.05 -6.76 -7.00
N ILE A 101 -1.21 -6.18 -7.31
CA ILE A 101 -2.38 -6.92 -7.81
C ILE A 101 -2.07 -7.57 -9.16
N ARG A 102 -1.45 -6.83 -10.07
CA ARG A 102 -1.10 -7.32 -11.42
C ARG A 102 -0.09 -8.46 -11.37
N ALA A 103 0.90 -8.39 -10.48
CA ALA A 103 1.87 -9.48 -10.30
C ALA A 103 1.19 -10.81 -10.01
N LEU A 104 0.04 -10.82 -9.32
CA LEU A 104 -0.72 -12.04 -9.04
C LEU A 104 -1.43 -12.64 -10.25
N THR A 105 -1.45 -11.97 -11.41
CA THR A 105 -2.16 -12.47 -12.60
C THR A 105 -1.60 -13.83 -13.05
N ASP A 106 -0.28 -13.97 -13.00
CA ASP A 106 0.45 -15.15 -13.45
C ASP A 106 0.56 -16.26 -12.40
N LEU A 107 -0.05 -16.05 -11.22
CA LEU A 107 -0.09 -17.08 -10.18
C LEU A 107 -1.18 -18.12 -10.50
N GLU A 108 -0.79 -19.36 -10.78
CA GLU A 108 -1.72 -20.44 -11.15
C GLU A 108 -2.62 -20.87 -9.98
N ASN A 109 -2.10 -20.86 -8.74
CA ASN A 109 -2.87 -21.29 -7.58
C ASN A 109 -3.95 -20.25 -7.20
N ALA A 110 -5.20 -20.53 -7.58
CA ALA A 110 -6.34 -19.65 -7.36
C ALA A 110 -6.60 -19.35 -5.87
N ASN A 111 -6.39 -20.32 -4.98
CA ASN A 111 -6.60 -20.14 -3.53
C ASN A 111 -5.56 -19.17 -2.96
N LEU A 112 -4.30 -19.33 -3.33
CA LEU A 112 -3.21 -18.45 -2.90
C LEU A 112 -3.41 -17.05 -3.49
N LYS A 113 -3.74 -16.94 -4.77
CA LYS A 113 -4.10 -15.67 -5.43
C LYS A 113 -5.20 -14.92 -4.68
N GLY A 114 -6.29 -15.61 -4.33
CA GLY A 114 -7.40 -15.05 -3.56
C GLY A 114 -7.00 -14.63 -2.15
N LEU A 115 -6.13 -15.40 -1.48
CA LEU A 115 -5.58 -15.04 -0.16
C LEU A 115 -4.74 -13.76 -0.22
N LEU A 116 -3.82 -13.67 -1.18
CA LEU A 116 -2.91 -12.52 -1.31
C LEU A 116 -3.67 -11.24 -1.68
N ARG A 117 -4.71 -11.31 -2.52
CA ARG A 117 -5.61 -10.18 -2.79
C ARG A 117 -6.36 -9.71 -1.53
N ARG A 118 -6.81 -10.65 -0.69
CA ARG A 118 -7.44 -10.29 0.60
C ARG A 118 -6.47 -9.57 1.54
N VAL A 119 -5.18 -9.91 1.51
CA VAL A 119 -4.15 -9.19 2.27
C VAL A 119 -4.12 -7.73 1.85
N ILE A 120 -4.06 -7.44 0.55
CA ILE A 120 -4.11 -6.06 0.04
C ILE A 120 -5.38 -5.34 0.51
N GLY A 121 -6.56 -5.96 0.32
CA GLY A 121 -7.84 -5.38 0.74
C GLY A 121 -7.92 -5.07 2.24
N LYS A 122 -7.28 -5.88 3.08
CA LYS A 122 -7.20 -5.62 4.53
C LYS A 122 -6.23 -4.49 4.86
N LEU A 123 -5.06 -4.49 4.23
CA LEU A 123 -4.03 -3.49 4.50
C LEU A 123 -4.48 -2.08 4.10
N PHE A 124 -5.16 -1.92 2.98
CA PHE A 124 -5.56 -0.61 2.44
C PHE A 124 -7.04 -0.26 2.66
N ASN A 125 -7.76 -1.03 3.47
CA ASN A 125 -9.21 -0.86 3.70
C ASN A 125 -10.04 -0.80 2.40
N ASP A 126 -9.59 -1.49 1.37
CA ASP A 126 -10.17 -1.46 0.04
C ASP A 126 -11.43 -2.36 -0.01
N THR A 127 -12.59 -1.71 -0.08
CA THR A 127 -13.89 -2.41 -0.09
C THR A 127 -14.17 -3.12 -1.41
N GLU A 128 -13.63 -2.64 -2.54
CA GLU A 128 -13.80 -3.27 -3.84
C GLU A 128 -13.07 -4.62 -3.88
N ILE A 129 -11.83 -4.66 -3.39
CA ILE A 129 -11.07 -5.91 -3.27
C ILE A 129 -11.74 -6.87 -2.28
N LYS A 130 -12.31 -6.36 -1.17
CA LYS A 130 -13.08 -7.16 -0.21
C LYS A 130 -14.34 -7.75 -0.84
N GLY A 131 -15.09 -6.98 -1.65
CA GLY A 131 -16.29 -7.41 -2.35
C GLY A 131 -16.00 -8.53 -3.33
N TRP A 132 -14.96 -8.39 -4.14
CA TRP A 132 -14.52 -9.39 -5.11
C TRP A 132 -14.10 -10.72 -4.47
N CYS A 133 -13.51 -10.69 -3.26
CA CYS A 133 -13.17 -11.89 -2.51
C CYS A 133 -14.41 -12.65 -1.99
N SER A 134 -15.53 -11.95 -1.69
CA SER A 134 -16.78 -12.60 -1.27
C SER A 134 -17.47 -13.29 -2.44
N GLU A 135 -17.42 -12.73 -3.64
CA GLU A 135 -17.95 -13.36 -4.85
C GLU A 135 -17.20 -14.64 -5.22
N VAL A 136 -15.85 -14.62 -5.16
CA VAL A 136 -15.02 -15.80 -5.41
C VAL A 136 -15.26 -16.89 -4.36
N GLN A 137 -15.51 -16.53 -3.11
CA GLN A 137 -15.87 -17.50 -2.07
C GLN A 137 -17.24 -18.16 -2.35
N GLN A 138 -18.24 -17.39 -2.78
CA GLN A 138 -19.55 -17.91 -3.15
C GLN A 138 -19.48 -18.86 -4.34
N VAL A 139 -18.68 -18.51 -5.37
CA VAL A 139 -18.46 -19.39 -6.55
C VAL A 139 -17.77 -20.69 -6.12
N SER A 140 -16.71 -20.62 -5.30
CA SER A 140 -15.99 -21.80 -4.78
C SER A 140 -16.89 -22.70 -3.91
N GLU A 141 -17.77 -22.14 -3.09
CA GLU A 141 -18.74 -22.90 -2.31
C GLU A 141 -19.79 -23.58 -3.21
N LEU A 142 -20.28 -22.88 -4.23
CA LEU A 142 -21.21 -23.44 -5.21
C LEU A 142 -20.58 -24.58 -6.03
N GLU A 143 -19.30 -24.46 -6.38
CA GLU A 143 -18.57 -25.51 -7.09
C GLU A 143 -18.38 -26.76 -6.19
N LYS A 144 -18.05 -26.59 -4.92
CA LYS A 144 -17.96 -27.68 -3.94
C LYS A 144 -19.29 -28.39 -3.77
N VAL A 145 -20.41 -27.65 -3.71
CA VAL A 145 -21.76 -28.21 -3.63
C VAL A 145 -22.13 -28.95 -4.93
N ARG A 146 -21.73 -28.44 -6.09
CA ARG A 146 -21.93 -29.13 -7.38
C ARG A 146 -21.13 -30.45 -7.47
N GLN A 147 -19.86 -30.42 -7.04
CA GLN A 147 -19.02 -31.63 -7.02
C GLN A 147 -19.57 -32.70 -6.08
N ARG A 148 -20.03 -32.33 -4.88
CA ARG A 148 -20.69 -33.26 -3.96
C ARG A 148 -21.99 -33.87 -4.49
N LYS A 149 -22.73 -33.13 -5.34
CA LYS A 149 -23.94 -33.65 -6.00
C LYS A 149 -23.66 -34.49 -7.24
N ALA A 150 -22.46 -34.36 -7.83
CA ALA A 150 -22.05 -35.12 -9.01
C ALA A 150 -21.39 -36.47 -8.67
N ASP A 151 -21.05 -36.71 -7.39
CA ASP A 151 -20.45 -37.97 -6.94
C ASP A 151 -21.46 -38.74 -6.04
N PRO A 152 -22.28 -39.61 -6.66
CA PRO A 152 -23.35 -40.33 -5.92
C PRO A 152 -22.82 -41.49 -5.06
N ALA A 153 -21.52 -41.73 -4.98
CA ALA A 153 -20.94 -42.88 -4.29
C ALA A 153 -20.84 -42.69 -2.77
N GLU A 154 -20.96 -41.48 -2.23
CA GLU A 154 -20.88 -41.21 -0.77
C GLU A 154 -22.23 -41.26 -0.04
N VAL A 155 -23.37 -41.31 -0.75
CA VAL A 155 -24.71 -41.30 -0.14
C VAL A 155 -25.22 -42.71 0.23
N ALA A 156 -24.49 -43.77 -0.14
CA ALA A 156 -24.92 -45.16 0.06
C ALA A 156 -24.33 -45.85 1.30
N GLN A 157 -23.67 -45.11 2.19
CA GLN A 157 -23.07 -45.67 3.42
C GLN A 157 -23.41 -44.83 4.68
N ALA A 158 -24.62 -44.34 4.80
CA ALA A 158 -25.15 -43.81 6.06
C ALA A 158 -26.47 -44.48 6.40
#